data_7f07ba3ead0309c57f679408336068ae
#
_entry.id   7f07ba3ead0309c57f679408336068ae
#
_cell.length_a   1.000
_cell.length_b   1.000
_cell.length_c   1.000
_cell.angle_alpha   90.00
_cell.angle_beta   90.00
_cell.angle_gamma   90.00
#
_symmetry.space_group_name_H-M   'P 1'
#
loop_
_entity.id
_entity.type
_entity.pdbx_description
1 polymer ?
#
loop_
_entity_poly.entity_id
_entity_poly.type
_entity_poly.pdbx_seq_one_letter_code
_entity_poly.pdbx_strand_id
1 'polypeptide(L)'
;DKPKEIKPHLHGVELGVVLRMINNSNARTVSSFLQEEFTRVGRTSAQHVCEEAGIDDGRRPNTLEKEEVEDILQAAENVKLQSPPTDCLSPIGEDLMEKGLTKELNPEFTETITRKPTVYKGNPFQVEVGLAWGGDIEDEGSFEELRYANKVPLLYKKSACVTTKAIENVSWNRYNISQTGNRPQGPLYISIHIASVWVPFTSEGKEAVANYDPIRKEMKLALQEAGRKLGKYLKRKERREIQEKKKRQLTSYAKEMGPAIAQLAGEGDAEEIEDEIQAMVQRDY
;
A
#
# COMPACT_ATOMS: atom_id res chain seq x y z
N ASP A 1 -4.58 -8.78 16.55
CA ASP A 1 -5.25 -10.09 16.59
C ASP A 1 -4.30 -11.14 16.03
N LYS A 2 -4.38 -12.36 16.59
CA LYS A 2 -3.63 -13.49 16.03
C LYS A 2 -4.29 -13.91 14.71
N PRO A 3 -3.50 -14.19 13.64
CA PRO A 3 -4.05 -14.72 12.41
C PRO A 3 -4.74 -16.05 12.64
N LYS A 4 -5.87 -16.26 11.99
CA LYS A 4 -6.57 -17.54 12.03
C LYS A 4 -5.93 -18.51 11.06
N GLU A 5 -5.76 -19.76 11.47
CA GLU A 5 -5.35 -20.82 10.56
C GLU A 5 -6.50 -21.12 9.57
N ILE A 6 -6.17 -21.20 8.29
CA ILE A 6 -7.14 -21.53 7.25
C ILE A 6 -6.66 -22.72 6.45
N LYS A 7 -7.60 -23.51 5.94
CA LYS A 7 -7.30 -24.55 4.95
C LYS A 7 -6.82 -23.91 3.65
N PRO A 8 -5.93 -24.55 2.90
CA PRO A 8 -5.49 -24.03 1.61
C PRO A 8 -6.67 -23.87 0.65
N HIS A 9 -6.52 -22.96 -0.32
CA HIS A 9 -7.46 -22.82 -1.41
C HIS A 9 -6.96 -23.61 -2.64
N LEU A 10 -7.87 -24.24 -3.35
CA LEU A 10 -7.51 -25.16 -4.45
C LEU A 10 -6.77 -24.45 -5.60
N HIS A 11 -7.06 -23.17 -5.85
CA HIS A 11 -6.37 -22.35 -6.88
C HIS A 11 -4.92 -21.97 -6.56
N GLY A 12 -4.33 -22.32 -5.49
CA GLY A 12 -2.98 -21.85 -5.16
C GLY A 12 -2.13 -22.86 -4.44
N VAL A 13 -2.66 -24.07 -4.29
CA VAL A 13 -1.94 -25.14 -3.63
C VAL A 13 -0.99 -25.82 -4.62
N GLU A 14 0.21 -26.12 -4.14
CA GLU A 14 1.21 -26.83 -4.94
C GLU A 14 0.93 -28.33 -4.96
N LEU A 15 1.23 -28.99 -6.09
CA LEU A 15 1.06 -30.42 -6.28
C LEU A 15 1.64 -31.27 -5.14
N GLY A 16 2.87 -30.95 -4.71
CA GLY A 16 3.53 -31.68 -3.64
C GLY A 16 2.83 -31.56 -2.28
N VAL A 17 2.09 -30.47 -2.06
CA VAL A 17 1.26 -30.28 -0.86
C VAL A 17 0.03 -31.17 -0.96
N VAL A 18 -0.66 -31.17 -2.11
CA VAL A 18 -1.87 -32.01 -2.33
C VAL A 18 -1.56 -33.48 -2.19
N LEU A 19 -0.45 -33.95 -2.76
CA LEU A 19 -0.02 -35.36 -2.63
C LEU A 19 0.22 -35.73 -1.16
N ARG A 20 0.83 -34.86 -0.37
CA ARG A 20 0.99 -35.08 1.08
C ARG A 20 -0.35 -35.09 1.82
N MET A 21 -1.28 -34.20 1.44
CA MET A 21 -2.61 -34.15 2.03
C MET A 21 -3.40 -35.44 1.73
N ILE A 22 -3.34 -35.96 0.50
CA ILE A 22 -3.94 -37.24 0.09
C ILE A 22 -3.44 -38.39 0.98
N ASN A 23 -2.13 -38.45 1.21
CA ASN A 23 -1.52 -39.53 2.02
C ASN A 23 -1.93 -39.46 3.51
N ASN A 24 -2.30 -38.27 4.00
CA ASN A 24 -2.68 -38.04 5.39
C ASN A 24 -4.19 -37.96 5.60
N SER A 25 -4.98 -37.91 4.52
CA SER A 25 -6.44 -37.75 4.61
C SER A 25 -7.14 -39.07 4.87
N ASN A 26 -8.21 -39.01 5.66
CA ASN A 26 -9.11 -40.10 5.92
C ASN A 26 -10.39 -40.05 5.05
N ALA A 27 -10.43 -39.15 4.06
CA ALA A 27 -11.56 -39.01 3.18
C ALA A 27 -11.82 -40.30 2.35
N ARG A 28 -13.09 -40.64 2.23
CA ARG A 28 -13.48 -41.89 1.53
C ARG A 28 -13.57 -41.70 0.03
N THR A 29 -13.81 -40.48 -0.44
CA THR A 29 -14.00 -40.17 -1.86
C THR A 29 -13.18 -38.90 -2.22
N VAL A 30 -12.84 -38.75 -3.50
CA VAL A 30 -12.18 -37.55 -4.01
C VAL A 30 -13.04 -36.32 -3.74
N SER A 31 -14.36 -36.42 -3.95
CA SER A 31 -15.28 -35.31 -3.64
C SER A 31 -15.23 -34.93 -2.17
N SER A 32 -15.24 -35.87 -1.23
CA SER A 32 -15.15 -35.57 0.20
C SER A 32 -13.77 -34.99 0.59
N PHE A 33 -12.69 -35.50 -0.01
CA PHE A 33 -11.34 -34.97 0.16
C PHE A 33 -11.26 -33.48 -0.22
N LEU A 34 -11.78 -33.11 -1.41
CA LEU A 34 -11.78 -31.72 -1.86
C LEU A 34 -12.59 -30.80 -0.93
N GLN A 35 -13.72 -31.27 -0.38
CA GLN A 35 -14.56 -30.51 0.55
C GLN A 35 -13.94 -30.37 1.94
N GLU A 36 -13.28 -31.43 2.42
CA GLU A 36 -12.75 -31.44 3.79
C GLU A 36 -11.40 -30.75 3.91
N GLU A 37 -10.54 -30.85 2.90
CA GLU A 37 -9.16 -30.36 2.97
C GLU A 37 -9.00 -28.94 2.40
N PHE A 38 -9.93 -28.47 1.56
CA PHE A 38 -9.82 -27.16 0.94
C PHE A 38 -10.90 -26.19 1.40
N THR A 39 -10.52 -24.91 1.48
CA THR A 39 -11.47 -23.85 1.83
C THR A 39 -12.37 -23.50 0.64
N ARG A 40 -13.64 -23.19 0.90
CA ARG A 40 -14.61 -22.74 -0.11
C ARG A 40 -14.91 -23.74 -1.23
N VAL A 41 -14.65 -25.01 -1.01
CA VAL A 41 -15.03 -26.09 -1.92
C VAL A 41 -16.23 -26.80 -1.32
N GLY A 42 -17.41 -26.56 -1.90
CA GLY A 42 -18.66 -27.28 -1.56
C GLY A 42 -18.83 -28.50 -2.47
N ARG A 43 -19.88 -29.29 -2.20
CA ARG A 43 -20.17 -30.52 -2.95
C ARG A 43 -20.27 -30.29 -4.46
N THR A 44 -21.02 -29.27 -4.88
CA THR A 44 -21.21 -28.95 -6.31
C THR A 44 -19.88 -28.55 -6.97
N SER A 45 -19.08 -27.71 -6.28
CA SER A 45 -17.77 -27.29 -6.80
C SER A 45 -16.79 -28.47 -6.90
N ALA A 46 -16.78 -29.37 -5.91
CA ALA A 46 -15.97 -30.57 -5.93
C ALA A 46 -16.35 -31.49 -7.10
N GLN A 47 -17.64 -31.70 -7.35
CA GLN A 47 -18.14 -32.47 -8.48
C GLN A 47 -17.73 -31.85 -9.82
N HIS A 48 -17.91 -30.54 -10.02
CA HIS A 48 -17.49 -29.86 -11.25
C HIS A 48 -15.99 -29.97 -11.49
N VAL A 49 -15.14 -29.86 -10.44
CA VAL A 49 -13.70 -30.05 -10.58
C VAL A 49 -13.36 -31.48 -11.01
N CYS A 50 -14.02 -32.49 -10.42
CA CYS A 50 -13.81 -33.90 -10.82
C CYS A 50 -14.28 -34.16 -12.24
N GLU A 51 -15.45 -33.62 -12.64
CA GLU A 51 -15.97 -33.74 -14.01
C GLU A 51 -15.04 -33.12 -15.04
N GLU A 52 -14.54 -31.89 -14.77
CA GLU A 52 -13.61 -31.16 -15.64
C GLU A 52 -12.25 -31.89 -15.74
N ALA A 53 -11.80 -32.52 -14.65
CA ALA A 53 -10.58 -33.32 -14.62
C ALA A 53 -10.77 -34.74 -15.23
N GLY A 54 -12.00 -35.16 -15.55
CA GLY A 54 -12.30 -36.51 -16.03
C GLY A 54 -12.11 -37.62 -14.99
N ILE A 55 -12.24 -37.28 -13.69
CA ILE A 55 -12.00 -38.19 -12.56
C ILE A 55 -13.32 -38.53 -11.86
N ASP A 56 -13.50 -39.81 -11.53
CA ASP A 56 -14.65 -40.30 -10.75
C ASP A 56 -14.57 -39.73 -9.33
N ASP A 57 -15.55 -38.90 -8.96
CA ASP A 57 -15.63 -38.22 -7.69
C ASP A 57 -15.86 -39.17 -6.49
N GLY A 58 -16.37 -40.36 -6.73
CA GLY A 58 -16.56 -41.43 -5.75
C GLY A 58 -15.31 -42.28 -5.46
N ARG A 59 -14.26 -42.12 -6.22
CA ARG A 59 -13.01 -42.86 -6.10
C ARG A 59 -12.25 -42.48 -4.83
N ARG A 60 -11.42 -43.38 -4.28
CA ARG A 60 -10.61 -43.06 -3.08
C ARG A 60 -9.44 -42.15 -3.45
N PRO A 61 -9.14 -41.08 -2.66
CA PRO A 61 -8.07 -40.13 -2.96
C PRO A 61 -6.69 -40.79 -3.06
N ASN A 62 -6.39 -41.76 -2.22
CA ASN A 62 -5.11 -42.45 -2.19
C ASN A 62 -4.85 -43.40 -3.42
N THR A 63 -5.83 -43.53 -4.30
CA THR A 63 -5.68 -44.28 -5.56
C THR A 63 -5.40 -43.38 -6.74
N LEU A 64 -5.33 -42.06 -6.53
CA LEU A 64 -5.00 -41.08 -7.57
C LEU A 64 -3.50 -41.14 -7.88
N GLU A 65 -3.18 -41.17 -9.17
CA GLU A 65 -1.83 -41.00 -9.66
C GLU A 65 -1.44 -39.51 -9.68
N LYS A 66 -0.13 -39.24 -9.78
CA LYS A 66 0.39 -37.89 -9.77
C LYS A 66 -0.22 -37.02 -10.88
N GLU A 67 -0.33 -37.57 -12.06
CA GLU A 67 -0.88 -36.97 -13.27
C GLU A 67 -2.35 -36.58 -13.05
N GLU A 68 -3.13 -37.45 -12.43
CA GLU A 68 -4.54 -37.21 -12.12
C GLU A 68 -4.70 -36.08 -11.09
N VAL A 69 -3.78 -35.95 -10.15
CA VAL A 69 -3.77 -34.81 -9.20
C VAL A 69 -3.40 -33.53 -9.92
N GLU A 70 -2.49 -33.55 -10.90
CA GLU A 70 -2.19 -32.40 -11.76
C GLU A 70 -3.44 -31.99 -12.56
N ASP A 71 -4.19 -32.94 -13.11
CA ASP A 71 -5.44 -32.70 -13.85
C ASP A 71 -6.51 -32.06 -12.96
N ILE A 72 -6.65 -32.50 -11.69
CA ILE A 72 -7.53 -31.87 -10.70
C ILE A 72 -7.15 -30.41 -10.46
N LEU A 73 -5.86 -30.12 -10.30
CA LEU A 73 -5.38 -28.76 -10.07
C LEU A 73 -5.60 -27.88 -11.29
N GLN A 74 -5.37 -28.40 -12.48
CA GLN A 74 -5.62 -27.67 -13.73
C GLN A 74 -7.13 -27.44 -13.96
N ALA A 75 -7.97 -28.43 -13.71
CA ALA A 75 -9.42 -28.31 -13.77
C ALA A 75 -9.95 -27.27 -12.78
N ALA A 76 -9.38 -27.23 -11.57
CA ALA A 76 -9.75 -26.24 -10.58
C ALA A 76 -9.54 -24.80 -11.06
N GLU A 77 -8.52 -24.51 -11.86
CA GLU A 77 -8.30 -23.17 -12.42
C GLU A 77 -9.41 -22.72 -13.38
N ASN A 78 -10.06 -23.68 -14.06
CA ASN A 78 -11.16 -23.44 -14.98
C ASN A 78 -12.52 -23.32 -14.27
N VAL A 79 -12.67 -23.93 -13.09
CA VAL A 79 -13.90 -23.92 -12.31
C VAL A 79 -13.96 -22.65 -11.43
N LYS A 80 -15.09 -21.96 -11.48
CA LYS A 80 -15.32 -20.77 -10.65
C LYS A 80 -15.53 -21.17 -9.19
N LEU A 81 -14.50 -21.12 -8.39
CA LEU A 81 -14.55 -21.31 -6.95
C LEU A 81 -14.84 -19.99 -6.22
N GLN A 82 -15.43 -20.07 -5.02
CA GLN A 82 -15.60 -18.92 -4.17
C GLN A 82 -14.25 -18.46 -3.64
N SER A 83 -14.04 -17.14 -3.55
CA SER A 83 -12.81 -16.56 -3.00
C SER A 83 -12.56 -17.03 -1.56
N PRO A 84 -11.30 -17.26 -1.16
CA PRO A 84 -10.96 -17.64 0.20
C PRO A 84 -11.38 -16.57 1.22
N PRO A 85 -11.61 -16.94 2.49
CA PRO A 85 -11.90 -15.98 3.54
C PRO A 85 -10.71 -15.03 3.76
N THR A 86 -10.99 -13.79 4.15
CA THR A 86 -9.96 -12.76 4.38
C THR A 86 -9.80 -12.39 5.84
N ASP A 87 -10.60 -12.97 6.73
CA ASP A 87 -10.55 -12.77 8.19
C ASP A 87 -9.33 -13.41 8.87
N CYS A 88 -8.55 -14.18 8.11
CA CYS A 88 -7.24 -14.71 8.50
C CYS A 88 -6.11 -13.68 8.41
N LEU A 89 -6.33 -12.55 7.71
CA LEU A 89 -5.32 -11.52 7.56
C LEU A 89 -5.19 -10.69 8.84
N SER A 90 -3.97 -10.30 9.16
CA SER A 90 -3.66 -9.48 10.33
C SER A 90 -2.89 -8.24 9.90
N PRO A 91 -3.56 -7.21 9.36
CA PRO A 91 -2.92 -5.93 9.02
C PRO A 91 -2.40 -5.23 10.27
N ILE A 92 -1.55 -4.22 10.07
CA ILE A 92 -1.11 -3.31 11.13
C ILE A 92 -2.28 -2.40 11.53
N GLY A 93 -2.98 -1.88 10.53
CA GLY A 93 -4.04 -0.90 10.66
C GLY A 93 -3.54 0.53 10.57
N GLU A 94 -4.39 1.40 10.00
CA GLU A 94 -4.04 2.80 9.72
C GLU A 94 -3.60 3.54 10.99
N ASP A 95 -4.35 3.43 12.08
CA ASP A 95 -4.07 4.10 13.37
C ASP A 95 -2.70 3.73 13.97
N LEU A 96 -2.33 2.45 13.92
CA LEU A 96 -1.06 1.99 14.49
C LEU A 96 0.12 2.37 13.59
N MET A 97 -0.06 2.33 12.28
CA MET A 97 0.97 2.74 11.31
C MET A 97 1.20 4.24 11.40
N GLU A 98 0.14 5.06 11.49
CA GLU A 98 0.23 6.50 11.67
C GLU A 98 0.95 6.86 12.97
N LYS A 99 0.54 6.25 14.10
CA LYS A 99 1.19 6.45 15.41
C LYS A 99 2.67 6.09 15.38
N GLY A 100 3.02 4.98 14.70
CA GLY A 100 4.41 4.55 14.55
C GLY A 100 5.24 5.57 13.76
N LEU A 101 4.76 6.00 12.59
CA LEU A 101 5.44 7.00 11.76
C LEU A 101 5.57 8.35 12.48
N THR A 102 4.50 8.81 13.14
CA THR A 102 4.51 10.08 13.84
C THR A 102 5.49 10.06 15.02
N LYS A 103 5.51 8.99 15.81
CA LYS A 103 6.37 8.87 16.97
C LYS A 103 7.86 8.83 16.61
N GLU A 104 8.20 8.09 15.55
CA GLU A 104 9.60 7.84 15.18
C GLU A 104 10.18 8.96 14.30
N LEU A 105 9.37 9.63 13.50
CA LEU A 105 9.83 10.56 12.47
C LEU A 105 9.42 12.03 12.72
N ASN A 106 8.48 12.28 13.64
CA ASN A 106 7.92 13.61 13.91
C ASN A 106 7.65 14.44 12.63
N PRO A 107 6.89 13.91 11.66
CA PRO A 107 6.69 14.53 10.36
C PRO A 107 5.69 15.68 10.42
N GLU A 108 5.73 16.61 9.46
CA GLU A 108 4.70 17.63 9.25
C GLU A 108 3.39 17.05 8.70
N PHE A 109 3.50 15.97 7.96
CA PHE A 109 2.36 15.32 7.34
C PHE A 109 2.53 13.80 7.39
N THR A 110 1.47 13.10 7.79
CA THR A 110 1.38 11.64 7.75
C THR A 110 0.08 11.23 7.09
N GLU A 111 0.13 10.21 6.27
CA GLU A 111 -1.05 9.59 5.67
C GLU A 111 -0.86 8.08 5.62
N THR A 112 -1.88 7.34 5.99
CA THR A 112 -1.90 5.88 5.96
C THR A 112 -3.10 5.37 5.18
N ILE A 113 -2.89 4.34 4.39
CA ILE A 113 -3.91 3.74 3.53
C ILE A 113 -3.88 2.22 3.71
N THR A 114 -5.00 1.65 4.10
CA THR A 114 -5.21 0.20 4.11
C THR A 114 -6.14 -0.19 2.96
N ARG A 115 -5.63 -0.96 2.01
CA ARG A 115 -6.41 -1.47 0.88
C ARG A 115 -7.38 -2.56 1.32
N LYS A 116 -8.47 -2.74 0.58
CA LYS A 116 -9.34 -3.91 0.77
C LYS A 116 -8.56 -5.18 0.47
N PRO A 117 -8.77 -6.27 1.22
CA PRO A 117 -8.18 -7.56 0.91
C PRO A 117 -8.47 -7.99 -0.52
N THR A 118 -7.51 -8.59 -1.17
CA THR A 118 -7.65 -9.22 -2.48
C THR A 118 -6.99 -10.60 -2.50
N VAL A 119 -7.10 -11.31 -3.60
CA VAL A 119 -6.63 -12.69 -3.71
C VAL A 119 -5.70 -12.85 -4.90
N TYR A 120 -4.61 -13.56 -4.70
CA TYR A 120 -3.69 -13.97 -5.75
C TYR A 120 -3.37 -15.45 -5.60
N LYS A 121 -3.63 -16.25 -6.66
CA LYS A 121 -3.44 -17.72 -6.65
C LYS A 121 -4.05 -18.36 -5.39
N GLY A 122 -5.32 -18.07 -5.12
CA GLY A 122 -6.04 -18.63 -3.96
C GLY A 122 -5.56 -18.12 -2.59
N ASN A 123 -4.53 -17.28 -2.51
CA ASN A 123 -4.02 -16.73 -1.26
C ASN A 123 -4.53 -15.30 -1.07
N PRO A 124 -5.27 -15.01 0.01
CA PRO A 124 -5.68 -13.66 0.33
C PRO A 124 -4.48 -12.84 0.79
N PHE A 125 -4.45 -11.57 0.39
CA PHE A 125 -3.46 -10.60 0.86
C PHE A 125 -4.08 -9.22 1.01
N GLN A 126 -3.46 -8.40 1.82
CA GLN A 126 -3.83 -7.02 2.06
C GLN A 126 -2.60 -6.13 2.07
N VAL A 127 -2.70 -4.97 1.48
CA VAL A 127 -1.62 -3.99 1.37
C VAL A 127 -1.95 -2.77 2.22
N GLU A 128 -0.96 -2.29 2.93
CA GLU A 128 -1.00 -1.04 3.69
C GLU A 128 0.19 -0.18 3.29
N VAL A 129 -0.04 1.11 3.22
CA VAL A 129 0.98 2.12 2.89
C VAL A 129 0.89 3.26 3.88
N GLY A 130 2.03 3.70 4.38
CA GLY A 130 2.18 4.93 5.14
C GLY A 130 3.14 5.87 4.43
N LEU A 131 2.78 7.16 4.34
CA LEU A 131 3.66 8.24 3.90
C LEU A 131 3.87 9.22 5.04
N ALA A 132 5.11 9.62 5.27
CA ALA A 132 5.46 10.70 6.20
C ALA A 132 6.32 11.72 5.45
N TRP A 133 6.06 13.03 5.65
CA TRP A 133 6.73 14.11 4.93
C TRP A 133 7.14 15.24 5.88
N GLY A 134 8.37 15.74 5.71
CA GLY A 134 8.88 16.92 6.40
C GLY A 134 9.06 16.73 7.90
N GLY A 135 9.00 17.81 8.65
CA GLY A 135 9.30 17.80 10.08
C GLY A 135 10.77 17.52 10.37
N ASP A 136 11.04 16.52 11.21
CA ASP A 136 12.41 16.11 11.55
C ASP A 136 13.02 15.16 10.52
N ILE A 137 12.31 14.85 9.41
CA ILE A 137 12.84 14.04 8.33
C ILE A 137 13.87 14.85 7.54
N GLU A 138 15.10 14.39 7.52
CA GLU A 138 16.18 15.02 6.76
C GLU A 138 15.93 14.90 5.24
N ASP A 139 16.19 16.02 4.52
CA ASP A 139 16.13 16.05 3.06
C ASP A 139 17.49 15.69 2.47
N GLU A 140 17.77 14.41 2.38
CA GLU A 140 18.99 13.89 1.75
C GLU A 140 18.91 13.82 0.22
N GLY A 141 17.86 14.41 -0.37
CA GLY A 141 17.60 14.37 -1.82
C GLY A 141 17.09 13.04 -2.33
N SER A 142 16.75 12.09 -1.44
CA SER A 142 16.07 10.84 -1.78
C SER A 142 15.11 10.41 -0.67
N PHE A 143 14.15 9.57 -1.03
CA PHE A 143 13.19 9.02 -0.05
C PHE A 143 13.77 7.84 0.71
N GLU A 144 13.25 7.61 1.93
CA GLU A 144 13.51 6.40 2.70
C GLU A 144 12.34 5.41 2.58
N GLU A 145 12.66 4.12 2.46
CA GLU A 145 11.69 3.05 2.32
C GLU A 145 11.76 2.05 3.48
N LEU A 146 10.63 1.88 4.17
CA LEU A 146 10.39 0.84 5.17
C LEU A 146 9.48 -0.24 4.58
N ARG A 147 9.90 -1.49 4.66
CA ARG A 147 9.21 -2.62 4.04
C ARG A 147 8.88 -3.68 5.07
N TYR A 148 7.66 -4.15 5.06
CA TYR A 148 7.18 -5.15 6.00
C TYR A 148 6.38 -6.25 5.30
N ALA A 149 6.57 -7.49 5.74
CA ALA A 149 5.74 -8.63 5.38
C ALA A 149 5.26 -9.33 6.67
N ASN A 150 3.97 -9.45 6.86
CA ASN A 150 3.37 -9.98 8.09
C ASN A 150 3.99 -9.35 9.36
N LYS A 151 4.13 -8.01 9.35
CA LYS A 151 4.71 -7.19 10.45
C LYS A 151 6.21 -7.40 10.69
N VAL A 152 6.88 -8.20 9.86
CA VAL A 152 8.33 -8.40 9.95
C VAL A 152 9.03 -7.46 8.97
N PRO A 153 10.04 -6.67 9.43
CA PRO A 153 10.77 -5.76 8.55
C PRO A 153 11.65 -6.54 7.55
N LEU A 154 11.71 -6.02 6.31
CA LEU A 154 12.57 -6.53 5.23
C LEU A 154 13.76 -5.60 5.05
N LEU A 155 14.91 -5.96 5.60
CA LEU A 155 16.09 -5.09 5.67
C LEU A 155 16.96 -5.13 4.41
N TYR A 156 16.97 -6.25 3.68
CA TYR A 156 17.89 -6.50 2.58
C TYR A 156 17.20 -6.57 1.21
N LYS A 157 17.97 -6.49 0.12
CA LYS A 157 17.51 -6.67 -1.28
C LYS A 157 16.37 -5.72 -1.69
N LYS A 158 16.45 -4.43 -1.32
CA LYS A 158 15.45 -3.40 -1.67
C LYS A 158 15.10 -3.44 -3.17
N SER A 159 16.07 -3.40 -4.05
CA SER A 159 15.85 -3.30 -5.51
C SER A 159 15.14 -4.51 -6.13
N ALA A 160 15.20 -5.68 -5.50
CA ALA A 160 14.51 -6.90 -5.96
C ALA A 160 13.08 -7.01 -5.42
N CYS A 161 12.70 -6.17 -4.45
CA CYS A 161 11.39 -6.23 -3.80
C CYS A 161 10.30 -5.58 -4.65
N VAL A 162 9.10 -6.18 -4.66
CA VAL A 162 7.92 -5.62 -5.32
C VAL A 162 7.54 -4.24 -4.76
N THR A 163 7.81 -3.97 -3.48
CA THR A 163 7.53 -2.67 -2.84
C THR A 163 8.27 -1.54 -3.53
N THR A 164 9.59 -1.67 -3.70
CA THR A 164 10.43 -0.71 -4.43
C THR A 164 9.96 -0.55 -5.88
N LYS A 165 9.62 -1.67 -6.54
CA LYS A 165 9.07 -1.62 -7.91
C LYS A 165 7.72 -0.89 -7.96
N ALA A 166 6.88 -1.04 -6.96
CA ALA A 166 5.62 -0.32 -6.88
C ALA A 166 5.83 1.19 -6.72
N ILE A 167 6.78 1.63 -5.89
CA ILE A 167 7.16 3.03 -5.72
C ILE A 167 7.67 3.62 -7.04
N GLU A 168 8.58 2.92 -7.72
CA GLU A 168 9.15 3.32 -9.01
C GLU A 168 8.11 3.38 -10.15
N ASN A 169 6.97 2.70 -10.01
CA ASN A 169 5.86 2.71 -10.97
C ASN A 169 4.85 3.86 -10.76
N VAL A 170 5.06 4.72 -9.75
CA VAL A 170 4.22 5.89 -9.48
C VAL A 170 4.84 7.13 -10.11
N SER A 171 4.03 7.93 -10.80
CA SER A 171 4.45 9.25 -11.32
C SER A 171 4.30 10.30 -10.22
N TRP A 172 5.32 10.50 -9.42
CA TRP A 172 5.30 11.36 -8.23
C TRP A 172 5.16 12.84 -8.55
N ASN A 173 5.66 13.30 -9.70
CA ASN A 173 5.49 14.68 -10.19
C ASN A 173 4.01 15.11 -10.28
N ARG A 174 3.09 14.17 -10.47
CA ARG A 174 1.64 14.48 -10.48
C ARG A 174 1.11 14.92 -9.12
N TYR A 175 1.87 14.65 -8.06
CA TYR A 175 1.53 14.96 -6.66
C TYR A 175 2.38 16.08 -6.08
N ASN A 176 3.06 16.88 -6.91
CA ASN A 176 3.99 17.94 -6.48
C ASN A 176 5.17 17.40 -5.65
N ILE A 177 5.56 16.17 -5.90
CA ILE A 177 6.75 15.57 -5.31
C ILE A 177 7.78 15.47 -6.42
N SER A 178 8.94 16.08 -6.24
CA SER A 178 10.05 15.99 -7.18
C SER A 178 10.46 14.52 -7.38
N GLN A 179 10.94 14.19 -8.57
CA GLN A 179 11.37 12.82 -8.86
C GLN A 179 12.61 12.83 -9.75
N THR A 180 13.56 11.96 -9.44
CA THR A 180 14.75 11.70 -10.27
C THR A 180 14.63 10.31 -10.85
N GLY A 181 14.54 10.21 -12.18
CA GLY A 181 14.14 8.98 -12.83
C GLY A 181 12.73 8.57 -12.40
N ASN A 182 12.63 7.40 -11.76
CA ASN A 182 11.35 6.87 -11.25
C ASN A 182 11.23 6.95 -9.72
N ARG A 183 12.14 7.67 -9.03
CA ARG A 183 12.20 7.72 -7.57
C ARG A 183 11.80 9.08 -7.05
N PRO A 184 10.90 9.17 -6.06
CA PRO A 184 10.54 10.43 -5.42
C PRO A 184 11.75 11.04 -4.71
N GLN A 185 11.74 12.35 -4.56
CA GLN A 185 12.77 13.14 -3.90
C GLN A 185 12.17 14.00 -2.81
N GLY A 186 12.95 14.30 -1.79
CA GLY A 186 12.58 15.16 -0.68
C GLY A 186 12.53 14.45 0.66
N PRO A 187 12.15 15.14 1.75
CA PRO A 187 12.06 14.60 3.09
C PRO A 187 10.85 13.65 3.21
N LEU A 188 10.93 12.50 2.55
CA LEU A 188 9.83 11.55 2.35
C LEU A 188 10.19 10.16 2.89
N TYR A 189 9.38 9.66 3.80
CA TYR A 189 9.35 8.27 4.23
C TYR A 189 8.17 7.53 3.63
N ILE A 190 8.41 6.34 3.08
CA ILE A 190 7.38 5.46 2.53
C ILE A 190 7.45 4.11 3.24
N SER A 191 6.41 3.78 3.98
CA SER A 191 6.23 2.47 4.61
C SER A 191 5.27 1.63 3.79
N ILE A 192 5.64 0.39 3.44
CA ILE A 192 4.77 -0.56 2.74
C ILE A 192 4.72 -1.87 3.51
N HIS A 193 3.54 -2.32 3.84
CA HIS A 193 3.26 -3.59 4.48
C HIS A 193 2.38 -4.47 3.62
N ILE A 194 2.71 -5.76 3.57
CA ILE A 194 1.86 -6.82 3.01
C ILE A 194 1.51 -7.81 4.10
N ALA A 195 0.22 -8.03 4.34
CA ALA A 195 -0.31 -9.10 5.16
C ALA A 195 -0.85 -10.21 4.25
N SER A 196 -0.40 -11.44 4.42
CA SER A 196 -0.88 -12.58 3.63
C SER A 196 -0.63 -13.89 4.37
N VAL A 197 -1.48 -14.88 4.12
CA VAL A 197 -1.23 -16.26 4.58
C VAL A 197 -0.05 -16.89 3.84
N TRP A 198 0.23 -16.44 2.64
CA TRP A 198 1.39 -16.83 1.84
C TRP A 198 2.01 -15.60 1.17
N VAL A 199 3.14 -15.14 1.70
CA VAL A 199 3.91 -14.05 1.09
C VAL A 199 4.88 -14.68 0.07
N PRO A 200 4.79 -14.31 -1.22
CA PRO A 200 5.69 -14.85 -2.23
C PRO A 200 7.06 -14.20 -2.12
N PHE A 201 7.96 -14.78 -1.38
CA PHE A 201 9.33 -14.31 -1.28
C PHE A 201 10.18 -14.73 -2.48
N THR A 202 11.21 -13.95 -2.80
CA THR A 202 12.16 -14.25 -3.89
C THR A 202 13.13 -15.38 -3.56
N SER A 203 13.31 -15.67 -2.26
CA SER A 203 14.24 -16.69 -1.75
C SER A 203 13.81 -17.15 -0.35
N GLU A 204 14.36 -18.27 0.11
CA GLU A 204 14.13 -18.82 1.45
C GLU A 204 14.51 -17.84 2.59
N GLY A 205 15.47 -16.94 2.34
CA GLY A 205 15.87 -15.90 3.31
C GLY A 205 14.80 -14.84 3.58
N LYS A 206 13.65 -14.86 2.87
CA LYS A 206 12.49 -13.96 3.07
C LYS A 206 12.86 -12.46 3.08
N GLU A 207 13.87 -12.06 2.28
CA GLU A 207 14.43 -10.71 2.28
C GLU A 207 13.69 -9.73 1.36
N ALA A 208 13.03 -10.27 0.32
CA ALA A 208 12.28 -9.50 -0.65
C ALA A 208 11.03 -10.24 -1.13
N VAL A 209 9.95 -9.53 -1.34
CA VAL A 209 8.71 -10.06 -1.92
C VAL A 209 8.81 -10.05 -3.44
N ALA A 210 8.43 -11.17 -4.06
CA ALA A 210 8.48 -11.36 -5.50
C ALA A 210 7.54 -10.39 -6.24
N ASN A 211 7.96 -9.97 -7.44
CA ASN A 211 7.27 -8.98 -8.23
C ASN A 211 6.14 -9.60 -9.05
N TYR A 212 5.01 -9.88 -8.42
CA TYR A 212 3.78 -10.28 -9.10
C TYR A 212 2.88 -9.08 -9.38
N ASP A 213 2.31 -9.02 -10.58
CA ASP A 213 1.50 -7.91 -11.06
C ASP A 213 0.30 -7.57 -10.18
N PRO A 214 -0.50 -8.53 -9.67
CA PRO A 214 -1.62 -8.21 -8.78
C PRO A 214 -1.17 -7.55 -7.47
N ILE A 215 -0.07 -8.03 -6.87
CA ILE A 215 0.47 -7.47 -5.63
C ILE A 215 1.02 -6.05 -5.89
N ARG A 216 1.83 -5.90 -6.95
CA ARG A 216 2.38 -4.59 -7.36
C ARG A 216 1.27 -3.57 -7.66
N LYS A 217 0.19 -4.02 -8.31
CA LYS A 217 -0.96 -3.16 -8.62
C LYS A 217 -1.62 -2.61 -7.36
N GLU A 218 -1.90 -3.44 -6.36
CA GLU A 218 -2.51 -2.98 -5.12
C GLU A 218 -1.60 -2.03 -4.34
N MET A 219 -0.29 -2.30 -4.27
CA MET A 219 0.69 -1.38 -3.68
C MET A 219 0.72 -0.04 -4.41
N LYS A 220 0.76 -0.06 -5.74
CA LYS A 220 0.72 1.15 -6.56
C LYS A 220 -0.55 1.97 -6.32
N LEU A 221 -1.71 1.33 -6.24
CA LEU A 221 -2.98 2.01 -5.99
C LEU A 221 -3.00 2.68 -4.61
N ALA A 222 -2.49 2.01 -3.57
CA ALA A 222 -2.33 2.59 -2.23
C ALA A 222 -1.40 3.80 -2.24
N LEU A 223 -0.22 3.67 -2.88
CA LEU A 223 0.75 4.76 -3.03
C LEU A 223 0.16 5.96 -3.79
N GLN A 224 -0.61 5.73 -4.84
CA GLN A 224 -1.28 6.78 -5.58
C GLN A 224 -2.35 7.50 -4.75
N GLU A 225 -3.05 6.77 -3.89
CA GLU A 225 -4.06 7.35 -2.99
C GLU A 225 -3.40 8.23 -1.93
N ALA A 226 -2.38 7.73 -1.24
CA ALA A 226 -1.60 8.49 -0.27
C ALA A 226 -0.88 9.68 -0.92
N GLY A 227 -0.29 9.49 -2.10
CA GLY A 227 0.34 10.54 -2.89
C GLY A 227 -0.60 11.68 -3.27
N ARG A 228 -1.87 11.39 -3.60
CA ARG A 228 -2.88 12.44 -3.85
C ARG A 228 -3.15 13.30 -2.62
N LYS A 229 -3.18 12.68 -1.42
CA LYS A 229 -3.41 13.41 -0.16
C LYS A 229 -2.20 14.26 0.20
N LEU A 230 -0.99 13.73 0.08
CA LEU A 230 0.25 14.48 0.25
C LEU A 230 0.34 15.65 -0.75
N GLY A 231 0.04 15.41 -2.02
CA GLY A 231 0.06 16.47 -3.04
C GLY A 231 -0.91 17.62 -2.76
N LYS A 232 -2.08 17.34 -2.18
CA LYS A 232 -3.02 18.38 -1.70
C LYS A 232 -2.43 19.19 -0.55
N TYR A 233 -1.74 18.52 0.38
CA TYR A 233 -1.06 19.17 1.50
C TYR A 233 0.05 20.11 0.98
N LEU A 234 0.93 19.61 0.11
CA LEU A 234 2.03 20.38 -0.46
C LEU A 234 1.56 21.63 -1.21
N LYS A 235 0.50 21.51 -2.04
CA LYS A 235 -0.10 22.67 -2.71
C LYS A 235 -0.65 23.72 -1.75
N ARG A 236 -1.23 23.28 -0.63
CA ARG A 236 -1.73 24.22 0.40
C ARG A 236 -0.57 24.91 1.11
N LYS A 237 0.49 24.18 1.43
CA LYS A 237 1.72 24.70 2.03
C LYS A 237 2.35 25.76 1.13
N GLU A 238 2.59 25.43 -0.14
CA GLU A 238 3.14 26.34 -1.14
C GLU A 238 2.31 27.64 -1.28
N ARG A 239 0.98 27.52 -1.35
CA ARG A 239 0.10 28.70 -1.43
C ARG A 239 0.22 29.58 -0.21
N ARG A 240 0.28 29.00 0.99
CA ARG A 240 0.47 29.77 2.24
C ARG A 240 1.82 30.49 2.25
N GLU A 241 2.89 29.80 1.87
CA GLU A 241 4.24 30.40 1.80
C GLU A 241 4.28 31.56 0.79
N ILE A 242 3.66 31.41 -0.38
CA ILE A 242 3.55 32.49 -1.38
C ILE A 242 2.76 33.68 -0.80
N GLN A 243 1.64 33.43 -0.13
CA GLN A 243 0.82 34.49 0.48
C GLN A 243 1.59 35.22 1.59
N GLU A 244 2.24 34.46 2.48
CA GLU A 244 3.05 35.05 3.54
C GLU A 244 4.23 35.85 2.99
N LYS A 245 4.90 35.36 1.94
CA LYS A 245 5.96 36.13 1.28
C LYS A 245 5.44 37.42 0.67
N LYS A 246 4.30 37.39 -0.02
CA LYS A 246 3.64 38.61 -0.55
C LYS A 246 3.27 39.57 0.56
N LYS A 247 2.66 39.07 1.63
CA LYS A 247 2.29 39.86 2.79
C LYS A 247 3.50 40.58 3.38
N ARG A 248 4.61 39.87 3.63
CA ARG A 248 5.87 40.45 4.12
C ARG A 248 6.42 41.53 3.18
N GLN A 249 6.39 41.29 1.88
CA GLN A 249 6.84 42.28 0.89
C GLN A 249 5.97 43.54 0.88
N LEU A 250 4.64 43.36 0.90
CA LEU A 250 3.71 44.52 0.96
C LEU A 250 3.85 45.30 2.25
N THR A 251 4.01 44.63 3.39
CA THR A 251 4.29 45.28 4.70
C THR A 251 5.61 46.04 4.66
N SER A 252 6.65 45.53 4.00
CA SER A 252 7.92 46.25 3.83
C SER A 252 7.75 47.49 2.95
N TYR A 253 6.98 47.38 1.85
CA TYR A 253 6.69 48.56 1.00
C TYR A 253 5.85 49.61 1.73
N ALA A 254 4.92 49.23 2.60
CA ALA A 254 4.14 50.19 3.38
C ALA A 254 5.03 51.15 4.20
N LYS A 255 6.12 50.61 4.78
CA LYS A 255 7.12 51.40 5.52
C LYS A 255 7.84 52.44 4.67
N GLU A 256 8.09 52.15 3.40
CA GLU A 256 8.73 53.07 2.46
C GLU A 256 7.73 54.03 1.83
N MET A 257 6.49 53.59 1.63
CA MET A 257 5.43 54.38 0.99
C MET A 257 4.81 55.41 1.92
N GLY A 258 4.65 55.13 3.23
CA GLY A 258 4.07 56.05 4.20
C GLY A 258 4.75 57.43 4.17
N PRO A 259 6.06 57.51 4.40
CA PRO A 259 6.79 58.78 4.32
C PRO A 259 6.74 59.44 2.93
N ALA A 260 6.82 58.63 1.86
CA ALA A 260 6.77 59.18 0.49
C ALA A 260 5.39 59.81 0.15
N ILE A 261 4.31 59.15 0.57
CA ILE A 261 2.94 59.67 0.37
C ILE A 261 2.71 60.92 1.21
N ALA A 262 3.11 60.93 2.49
CA ALA A 262 3.02 62.10 3.35
C ALA A 262 3.77 63.29 2.77
N GLN A 263 4.95 63.05 2.22
CA GLN A 263 5.75 64.11 1.58
C GLN A 263 5.10 64.66 0.27
N LEU A 264 4.50 63.78 -0.53
CA LEU A 264 3.83 64.16 -1.78
C LEU A 264 2.49 64.86 -1.55
N ALA A 265 1.74 64.47 -0.54
CA ALA A 265 0.45 65.03 -0.19
C ALA A 265 0.58 66.39 0.48
N GLY A 266 1.73 66.69 1.10
CA GLY A 266 1.97 67.93 1.83
C GLY A 266 1.20 68.00 3.16
N GLU A 267 0.40 67.02 3.49
CA GLU A 267 -0.41 66.87 4.71
C GLU A 267 -0.47 65.40 5.09
N GLY A 268 -0.53 65.06 6.37
CA GLY A 268 -0.71 63.71 6.92
C GLY A 268 0.50 63.22 7.70
N ASP A 269 0.23 62.37 8.70
CA ASP A 269 1.26 61.70 9.47
C ASP A 269 1.74 60.45 8.73
N ALA A 270 3.02 60.33 8.52
CA ALA A 270 3.64 59.19 7.79
C ALA A 270 3.35 57.86 8.51
N GLU A 271 3.28 57.84 9.84
CA GLU A 271 2.96 56.64 10.63
C GLU A 271 1.49 56.25 10.45
N GLU A 272 0.56 57.20 10.41
CA GLU A 272 -0.87 56.93 10.21
C GLU A 272 -1.13 56.33 8.81
N ILE A 273 -0.48 56.84 7.76
CA ILE A 273 -0.55 56.34 6.41
C ILE A 273 0.08 54.92 6.33
N GLU A 274 1.20 54.68 6.99
CA GLU A 274 1.81 53.37 7.09
C GLU A 274 0.87 52.34 7.72
N ASP A 275 0.26 52.70 8.85
CA ASP A 275 -0.67 51.85 9.60
C ASP A 275 -1.93 51.50 8.77
N GLU A 276 -2.48 52.50 8.05
CA GLU A 276 -3.62 52.26 7.15
C GLU A 276 -3.25 51.26 6.02
N ILE A 277 -2.09 51.44 5.39
CA ILE A 277 -1.61 50.51 4.34
C ILE A 277 -1.38 49.11 4.92
N GLN A 278 -0.77 49.01 6.09
CA GLN A 278 -0.56 47.72 6.77
C GLN A 278 -1.90 47.04 7.14
N ALA A 279 -2.89 47.82 7.62
CA ALA A 279 -4.24 47.32 7.90
C ALA A 279 -4.93 46.79 6.65
N MET A 280 -4.78 47.45 5.50
CA MET A 280 -5.28 46.96 4.19
C MET A 280 -4.61 45.67 3.80
N VAL A 281 -3.29 45.54 3.91
CA VAL A 281 -2.53 44.34 3.63
C VAL A 281 -2.97 43.18 4.55
N GLN A 282 -3.25 43.45 5.82
CA GLN A 282 -3.71 42.39 6.74
C GLN A 282 -5.13 41.89 6.42
N ARG A 283 -6.00 42.76 5.91
CA ARG A 283 -7.38 42.42 5.56
C ARG A 283 -7.46 41.61 4.28
N ASP A 284 -6.60 41.87 3.28
CA ASP A 284 -6.68 41.31 1.94
C ASP A 284 -5.80 40.05 1.73
N TYR A 285 -4.93 39.76 2.69
CA TYR A 285 -4.01 38.60 2.70
C TYR A 285 -4.00 37.91 4.09
#